data_f735e10ca6c21b1dd2916a70faaf4ccb
#
_entry.id   f735e10ca6c21b1dd2916a70faaf4ccb
#
_cell.length_a   1.000
_cell.length_b   1.000
_cell.length_c   1.000
_cell.angle_alpha   90.00
_cell.angle_beta   90.00
_cell.angle_gamma   90.00
#
_symmetry.space_group_name_H-M   'P 1'
#
loop_
_entity.id
_entity.type
_entity.pdbx_description
1 polymer ?
#
loop_
_entity_poly.entity_id
_entity_poly.type
_entity_poly.pdbx_seq_one_letter_code
_entity_poly.pdbx_strand_id
1 'polypeptide(L)'
;MQEDLRQQVLSRLERDYGLKHRSGTEYMRGGKCPSCSKKELYTNHLKPWVVKCGRQSKCGRELHVKDIYDDLFDDWSKRFQPTPAAPNAAADAYLQFSRGFDLAPLKGLYAQDSHYDRKISAGTATVRFPLVKGGWWERLIDRPHRFGKQKARFAPGQSYAGVWWAAPAALTAMQTAREVWIVEGIFDAIALLQHGMCAVSAMSSNAFPEESLRELAKARLADLPTLVWALDNDPGARAYTHKHIKRAAGLGFDSRAAQIVQRDGKKTDWNDLHLRAIASDDPKQWDTDVTEARYRGDLLVARSAVDKGLLMFEHDGRNDFWLEYRS
;
A
#
# COMPACT_ATOMS: atom_id res chain seq x y z
N MET A 1 -12.02 20.22 11.79
CA MET A 1 -12.60 18.92 11.35
C MET A 1 -11.56 17.81 11.22
N GLN A 2 -10.42 18.05 10.54
CA GLN A 2 -9.27 17.10 10.50
C GLN A 2 -8.71 16.85 11.91
N GLU A 3 -8.52 17.92 12.65
CA GLU A 3 -8.10 17.92 14.04
C GLU A 3 -9.04 17.09 14.93
N ASP A 4 -10.35 17.14 14.69
CA ASP A 4 -11.36 16.45 15.46
C ASP A 4 -11.25 14.91 15.36
N LEU A 5 -11.04 14.33 14.16
CA LEU A 5 -10.84 12.88 14.01
C LEU A 5 -9.53 12.44 14.68
N ARG A 6 -8.45 13.19 14.49
CA ARG A 6 -7.17 12.93 15.15
C ARG A 6 -7.32 12.96 16.67
N GLN A 7 -7.97 13.99 17.20
CA GLN A 7 -8.22 14.11 18.65
C GLN A 7 -9.08 12.96 19.18
N GLN A 8 -10.10 12.52 18.45
CA GLN A 8 -10.89 11.34 18.83
C GLN A 8 -10.03 10.07 18.89
N VAL A 9 -9.16 9.86 17.88
CA VAL A 9 -8.20 8.73 17.87
C VAL A 9 -7.28 8.81 19.09
N LEU A 10 -6.64 9.96 19.32
CA LEU A 10 -5.70 10.15 20.44
C LEU A 10 -6.38 9.92 21.80
N SER A 11 -7.59 10.47 21.98
CA SER A 11 -8.37 10.27 23.21
C SER A 11 -8.74 8.81 23.46
N ARG A 12 -9.08 8.06 22.39
CA ARG A 12 -9.34 6.61 22.52
C ARG A 12 -8.08 5.83 22.81
N LEU A 13 -6.97 6.14 22.17
CA LEU A 13 -5.69 5.47 22.42
C LEU A 13 -5.21 5.70 23.86
N GLU A 14 -5.43 6.89 24.41
CA GLU A 14 -5.15 7.17 25.82
C GLU A 14 -6.05 6.36 26.75
N ARG A 15 -7.37 6.36 26.52
CA ARG A 15 -8.35 5.65 27.32
C ARG A 15 -8.17 4.12 27.27
N ASP A 16 -8.01 3.55 26.07
CA ASP A 16 -8.11 2.11 25.87
C ASP A 16 -6.77 1.39 26.08
N TYR A 17 -5.64 2.08 25.81
CA TYR A 17 -4.30 1.51 25.93
C TYR A 17 -3.42 2.22 26.96
N GLY A 18 -3.83 3.36 27.48
CA GLY A 18 -3.06 4.14 28.45
C GLY A 18 -1.88 4.88 27.85
N LEU A 19 -1.90 5.15 26.54
CA LEU A 19 -0.89 5.95 25.84
C LEU A 19 -0.92 7.39 26.38
N LYS A 20 0.25 7.99 26.64
CA LYS A 20 0.37 9.36 27.12
C LYS A 20 1.26 10.19 26.22
N HIS A 21 0.82 11.39 25.91
CA HIS A 21 1.64 12.40 25.24
C HIS A 21 2.38 13.25 26.26
N ARG A 22 3.66 13.49 26.01
CA ARG A 22 4.45 14.47 26.79
C ARG A 22 4.67 15.70 25.91
N SER A 23 4.43 16.87 26.45
CA SER A 23 4.67 18.13 25.75
C SER A 23 6.10 18.18 25.19
N GLY A 24 6.24 18.66 23.95
CA GLY A 24 7.53 18.75 23.27
C GLY A 24 8.03 17.45 22.64
N THR A 25 7.25 16.35 22.66
CA THR A 25 7.58 15.10 21.96
C THR A 25 6.63 14.83 20.80
N GLU A 26 7.13 14.16 19.77
CA GLU A 26 6.28 13.76 18.62
C GLU A 26 5.44 12.51 18.89
N TYR A 27 5.69 11.79 19.99
CA TYR A 27 5.12 10.47 20.24
C TYR A 27 4.32 10.38 21.52
N MET A 28 3.18 9.68 21.43
CA MET A 28 2.52 9.11 22.62
C MET A 28 3.17 7.78 22.96
N ARG A 29 3.44 7.53 24.24
CA ARG A 29 4.17 6.35 24.73
C ARG A 29 3.55 5.75 25.98
N GLY A 30 4.04 4.57 26.38
CA GLY A 30 3.72 3.93 27.65
C GLY A 30 2.39 3.16 27.65
N GLY A 31 1.79 2.94 26.48
CA GLY A 31 0.57 2.16 26.37
C GLY A 31 0.80 0.67 26.60
N LYS A 32 -0.20 -0.01 27.21
CA LYS A 32 -0.18 -1.46 27.46
C LYS A 32 -0.42 -2.24 26.16
N CYS A 33 0.54 -3.06 25.76
CA CYS A 33 0.42 -3.90 24.57
C CYS A 33 -0.56 -5.07 24.82
N PRO A 34 -1.57 -5.29 23.95
CA PRO A 34 -2.54 -6.38 24.14
C PRO A 34 -1.91 -7.77 23.94
N SER A 35 -0.80 -7.87 23.21
CA SER A 35 -0.14 -9.16 22.93
C SER A 35 0.84 -9.57 24.03
N CYS A 36 1.69 -8.65 24.51
CA CYS A 36 2.72 -8.99 25.52
C CYS A 36 2.48 -8.35 26.90
N SER A 37 1.40 -7.59 27.07
CA SER A 37 0.99 -6.91 28.29
C SER A 37 2.00 -5.92 28.88
N LYS A 38 3.06 -5.58 28.15
CA LYS A 38 4.07 -4.61 28.59
C LYS A 38 3.66 -3.18 28.20
N LYS A 39 4.11 -2.18 28.98
CA LYS A 39 3.84 -0.76 28.73
C LYS A 39 4.80 -0.17 27.69
N GLU A 40 4.80 -0.75 26.49
CA GLU A 40 5.75 -0.45 25.42
C GLU A 40 5.07 -0.02 24.12
N LEU A 41 3.73 0.23 24.16
CA LEU A 41 3.08 0.79 22.99
C LEU A 41 3.45 2.26 22.80
N TYR A 42 3.60 2.64 21.54
CA TYR A 42 3.80 4.02 21.14
C TYR A 42 3.15 4.30 19.76
N THR A 43 2.87 5.57 19.49
CA THR A 43 2.39 6.05 18.19
C THR A 43 2.80 7.50 18.00
N ASN A 44 2.93 7.94 16.73
CA ASN A 44 3.17 9.35 16.44
C ASN A 44 1.93 10.20 16.75
N HIS A 45 2.10 11.30 17.48
CA HIS A 45 1.00 12.17 17.92
C HIS A 45 0.34 12.93 16.77
N LEU A 46 1.11 13.29 15.73
CA LEU A 46 0.59 14.02 14.57
C LEU A 46 -0.03 13.06 13.53
N LYS A 47 0.47 11.82 13.45
CA LYS A 47 0.04 10.79 12.48
C LYS A 47 -0.24 9.46 13.18
N PRO A 48 -1.28 9.35 14.03
CA PRO A 48 -1.50 8.19 14.89
C PRO A 48 -2.16 7.00 14.17
N TRP A 49 -1.70 6.68 12.96
CA TRP A 49 -2.34 5.68 12.10
C TRP A 49 -2.00 4.24 12.47
N VAL A 50 -0.84 4.03 13.10
CA VAL A 50 -0.37 2.73 13.57
C VAL A 50 0.19 2.88 14.97
N VAL A 51 -0.23 1.98 15.87
CA VAL A 51 0.33 1.86 17.22
C VAL A 51 1.27 0.66 17.24
N LYS A 52 2.50 0.85 17.69
CA LYS A 52 3.56 -0.16 17.68
C LYS A 52 3.98 -0.54 19.09
N CYS A 53 4.39 -1.81 19.26
CA CYS A 53 5.06 -2.25 20.47
C CYS A 53 6.57 -2.08 20.33
N GLY A 54 7.20 -1.30 21.22
CA GLY A 54 8.65 -1.04 21.23
C GLY A 54 9.53 -2.27 21.42
N ARG A 55 8.96 -3.41 21.84
CA ARG A 55 9.66 -4.69 21.95
C ARG A 55 9.75 -5.42 20.61
N GLN A 56 10.37 -4.79 19.63
CA GLN A 56 10.39 -5.28 18.24
C GLN A 56 10.90 -6.71 18.10
N SER A 57 12.00 -7.07 18.76
CA SER A 57 12.59 -8.41 18.71
C SER A 57 11.83 -9.50 19.46
N LYS A 58 10.92 -9.13 20.41
CA LYS A 58 10.20 -10.09 21.26
C LYS A 58 8.69 -10.11 21.05
N CYS A 59 8.11 -9.02 20.53
CA CYS A 59 6.67 -8.90 20.34
C CYS A 59 6.32 -8.34 18.97
N GLY A 60 6.89 -7.18 18.60
CA GLY A 60 6.71 -6.55 17.29
C GLY A 60 5.25 -6.22 16.91
N ARG A 61 4.30 -6.27 17.87
CA ARG A 61 2.88 -6.09 17.58
C ARG A 61 2.63 -4.70 17.02
N GLU A 62 1.92 -4.65 15.89
CA GLU A 62 1.40 -3.43 15.28
C GLU A 62 -0.13 -3.48 15.29
N LEU A 63 -0.76 -2.34 15.62
CA LEU A 63 -2.21 -2.17 15.62
C LEU A 63 -2.53 -1.02 14.66
N HIS A 64 -3.21 -1.32 13.58
CA HIS A 64 -3.71 -0.28 12.68
C HIS A 64 -4.95 0.37 13.29
N VAL A 65 -4.93 1.68 13.43
CA VAL A 65 -6.01 2.45 14.07
C VAL A 65 -7.33 2.29 13.33
N LYS A 66 -7.30 2.16 12.02
CA LYS A 66 -8.48 1.84 11.19
C LYS A 66 -9.14 0.49 11.53
N ASP A 67 -8.36 -0.47 12.08
CA ASP A 67 -8.87 -1.80 12.43
C ASP A 67 -9.39 -1.87 13.86
N ILE A 68 -8.77 -1.11 14.78
CA ILE A 68 -9.17 -1.11 16.19
C ILE A 68 -10.28 -0.11 16.49
N TYR A 69 -10.47 0.90 15.62
CA TYR A 69 -11.50 1.93 15.73
C TYR A 69 -12.24 2.09 14.41
N ASP A 70 -12.71 0.99 13.83
CA ASP A 70 -13.43 0.96 12.56
C ASP A 70 -14.65 1.89 12.55
N ASP A 71 -15.29 2.08 13.68
CA ASP A 71 -16.40 3.01 13.85
C ASP A 71 -16.01 4.49 13.64
N LEU A 72 -14.76 4.87 13.92
CA LEU A 72 -14.25 6.21 13.60
C LEU A 72 -13.96 6.38 12.10
N PHE A 73 -13.71 5.29 11.42
CA PHE A 73 -13.36 5.25 9.98
C PHE A 73 -14.53 4.73 9.12
N ASP A 74 -15.72 4.67 9.69
CA ASP A 74 -16.98 4.44 9.00
C ASP A 74 -17.74 5.76 8.73
N ASP A 75 -18.65 5.75 7.74
CA ASP A 75 -19.52 6.89 7.40
C ASP A 75 -18.76 8.21 7.09
N TRP A 76 -17.76 8.14 6.23
CA TRP A 76 -16.99 9.31 5.79
C TRP A 76 -17.87 10.42 5.23
N SER A 77 -18.87 10.09 4.39
CA SER A 77 -19.79 11.06 3.80
C SER A 77 -20.70 11.72 4.83
N LYS A 78 -21.03 11.03 5.92
CA LYS A 78 -21.82 11.60 7.01
C LYS A 78 -20.99 12.60 7.84
N ARG A 79 -19.71 12.33 8.02
CA ARG A 79 -18.78 13.18 8.82
C ARG A 79 -18.20 14.35 8.01
N PHE A 80 -17.95 14.14 6.74
CA PHE A 80 -17.30 15.09 5.83
C PHE A 80 -18.22 15.36 4.64
N GLN A 81 -19.21 16.23 4.88
CA GLN A 81 -20.21 16.58 3.88
C GLN A 81 -19.57 17.37 2.73
N PRO A 82 -19.82 17.01 1.46
CA PRO A 82 -19.37 17.80 0.34
C PRO A 82 -20.00 19.19 0.33
N THR A 83 -19.20 20.18 -0.04
CA THR A 83 -19.65 21.56 -0.23
C THR A 83 -19.15 22.08 -1.58
N PRO A 84 -19.69 23.19 -2.12
CA PRO A 84 -19.17 23.76 -3.35
C PRO A 84 -17.66 24.09 -3.28
N ALA A 85 -17.17 24.46 -2.10
CA ALA A 85 -15.74 24.75 -1.88
C ALA A 85 -14.89 23.47 -1.65
N ALA A 86 -15.51 22.37 -1.24
CA ALA A 86 -14.85 21.08 -0.97
C ALA A 86 -15.72 19.92 -1.51
N PRO A 87 -15.83 19.75 -2.84
CA PRO A 87 -16.73 18.77 -3.45
C PRO A 87 -16.31 17.32 -3.17
N ASN A 88 -15.04 17.09 -2.83
CA ASN A 88 -14.48 15.76 -2.54
C ASN A 88 -14.26 15.51 -1.03
N ALA A 89 -14.94 16.23 -0.14
CA ALA A 89 -14.63 16.26 1.28
C ALA A 89 -14.52 14.87 1.95
N ALA A 90 -15.43 13.92 1.63
CA ALA A 90 -15.38 12.57 2.18
C ALA A 90 -14.26 11.72 1.55
N ALA A 91 -14.02 11.86 0.25
CA ALA A 91 -12.93 11.19 -0.46
C ALA A 91 -11.56 11.70 0.04
N ASP A 92 -11.41 13.01 0.21
CA ASP A 92 -10.20 13.66 0.74
C ASP A 92 -9.90 13.13 2.14
N ALA A 93 -10.91 13.16 3.03
CA ALA A 93 -10.78 12.66 4.38
C ALA A 93 -10.40 11.16 4.41
N TYR A 94 -11.02 10.34 3.59
CA TYR A 94 -10.69 8.93 3.48
C TYR A 94 -9.25 8.70 3.00
N LEU A 95 -8.81 9.38 1.95
CA LEU A 95 -7.44 9.24 1.43
C LEU A 95 -6.42 9.71 2.45
N GLN A 96 -6.69 10.82 3.13
CA GLN A 96 -5.76 11.39 4.11
C GLN A 96 -5.72 10.59 5.41
N PHE A 97 -6.86 10.22 5.99
CA PHE A 97 -6.90 9.63 7.33
C PHE A 97 -6.89 8.11 7.33
N SER A 98 -7.58 7.48 6.37
CA SER A 98 -7.59 6.01 6.29
C SER A 98 -6.39 5.46 5.51
N ARG A 99 -5.88 6.24 4.53
CA ARG A 99 -4.77 5.82 3.67
C ARG A 99 -3.45 6.51 3.97
N GLY A 100 -3.48 7.58 4.76
CA GLY A 100 -2.29 8.33 5.18
C GLY A 100 -1.66 9.19 4.09
N PHE A 101 -2.36 9.42 2.99
CA PHE A 101 -1.80 10.11 1.83
C PHE A 101 -1.73 11.63 2.01
N ASP A 102 -0.64 12.23 1.52
CA ASP A 102 -0.63 13.64 1.18
C ASP A 102 -1.50 13.85 -0.06
N LEU A 103 -2.47 14.76 0.04
CA LEU A 103 -3.41 15.03 -1.05
C LEU A 103 -2.89 15.98 -2.12
N ALA A 104 -1.84 16.76 -1.82
CA ALA A 104 -1.32 17.76 -2.76
C ALA A 104 -0.93 17.14 -4.11
N PRO A 105 -0.14 16.04 -4.16
CA PRO A 105 0.22 15.38 -5.42
C PRO A 105 -0.93 14.60 -6.07
N LEU A 106 -2.05 14.39 -5.36
CA LEU A 106 -3.21 13.64 -5.83
C LEU A 106 -4.32 14.54 -6.37
N LYS A 107 -4.17 15.85 -6.28
CA LYS A 107 -5.18 16.82 -6.72
C LYS A 107 -5.53 16.62 -8.20
N GLY A 108 -6.82 16.43 -8.48
CA GLY A 108 -7.33 16.19 -9.84
C GLY A 108 -7.21 14.75 -10.36
N LEU A 109 -6.61 13.81 -9.58
CA LEU A 109 -6.50 12.41 -9.99
C LEU A 109 -7.72 11.58 -9.62
N TYR A 110 -8.59 12.06 -8.77
CA TYR A 110 -9.80 11.38 -8.31
C TYR A 110 -10.94 12.36 -8.14
N ALA A 111 -12.13 11.82 -8.04
CA ALA A 111 -13.34 12.54 -7.65
C ALA A 111 -14.11 11.75 -6.60
N GLN A 112 -14.87 12.46 -5.77
CA GLN A 112 -15.89 11.84 -4.95
C GLN A 112 -17.12 11.58 -5.82
N ASP A 113 -17.68 10.38 -5.67
CA ASP A 113 -18.97 10.02 -6.25
C ASP A 113 -19.75 9.18 -5.22
N SER A 114 -20.86 8.59 -5.64
CA SER A 114 -21.69 7.75 -4.79
C SER A 114 -22.11 6.47 -5.50
N HIS A 115 -22.29 5.41 -4.71
CA HIS A 115 -22.88 4.17 -5.17
C HIS A 115 -24.06 3.78 -4.29
N TYR A 116 -25.14 3.33 -4.92
CA TYR A 116 -26.31 2.77 -4.25
C TYR A 116 -26.58 1.35 -4.74
N ASP A 117 -26.53 0.39 -3.82
CA ASP A 117 -26.89 -1.00 -4.11
C ASP A 117 -28.38 -1.23 -3.73
N ARG A 118 -29.20 -1.45 -4.77
CA ARG A 118 -30.64 -1.66 -4.60
C ARG A 118 -30.97 -2.96 -3.86
N LYS A 119 -30.12 -4.00 -3.95
CA LYS A 119 -30.37 -5.31 -3.35
C LYS A 119 -30.31 -5.27 -1.82
N ILE A 120 -29.42 -4.45 -1.29
CA ILE A 120 -29.23 -4.29 0.16
C ILE A 120 -29.75 -2.95 0.67
N SER A 121 -30.34 -2.14 -0.22
CA SER A 121 -30.87 -0.79 0.09
C SER A 121 -29.83 0.08 0.82
N ALA A 122 -28.58 0.05 0.39
CA ALA A 122 -27.49 0.77 1.02
C ALA A 122 -26.72 1.65 0.04
N GLY A 123 -26.45 2.89 0.47
CA GLY A 123 -25.61 3.86 -0.22
C GLY A 123 -24.25 4.01 0.43
N THR A 124 -23.25 4.48 -0.33
CA THR A 124 -21.92 4.82 0.11
C THR A 124 -21.33 5.93 -0.75
N ALA A 125 -20.52 6.80 -0.17
CA ALA A 125 -19.64 7.62 -0.97
C ALA A 125 -18.50 6.75 -1.54
N THR A 126 -17.91 7.20 -2.64
CA THR A 126 -16.81 6.50 -3.30
C THR A 126 -15.66 7.47 -3.61
N VAL A 127 -14.42 6.92 -3.63
CA VAL A 127 -13.27 7.58 -4.26
C VAL A 127 -13.11 6.95 -5.64
N ARG A 128 -13.29 7.75 -6.68
CA ARG A 128 -13.29 7.31 -8.07
C ARG A 128 -12.07 7.81 -8.81
N PHE A 129 -11.35 6.91 -9.44
CA PHE A 129 -10.18 7.19 -10.29
C PHE A 129 -10.53 6.93 -11.75
N PRO A 130 -10.28 7.87 -12.67
CA PRO A 130 -10.45 7.63 -14.09
C PRO A 130 -9.40 6.62 -14.59
N LEU A 131 -9.77 5.84 -15.61
CA LEU A 131 -8.92 4.86 -16.26
C LEU A 131 -8.58 5.28 -17.68
N VAL A 132 -7.42 4.84 -18.19
CA VAL A 132 -6.86 5.25 -19.49
C VAL A 132 -7.80 4.96 -20.66
N LYS A 133 -8.49 3.80 -20.67
CA LYS A 133 -9.44 3.43 -21.73
C LYS A 133 -10.83 4.02 -21.54
N GLY A 134 -10.97 5.03 -20.69
CA GLY A 134 -12.26 5.53 -20.23
C GLY A 134 -12.83 4.69 -19.08
N GLY A 135 -13.98 5.10 -18.58
CA GLY A 135 -14.53 4.51 -17.38
C GLY A 135 -13.74 4.89 -16.13
N TRP A 136 -13.92 4.11 -15.11
CA TRP A 136 -13.34 4.40 -13.78
C TRP A 136 -13.19 3.11 -12.95
N TRP A 137 -12.32 3.20 -11.95
CA TRP A 137 -12.31 2.34 -10.77
C TRP A 137 -12.69 3.17 -9.56
N GLU A 138 -13.51 2.62 -8.67
CA GLU A 138 -13.92 3.30 -7.45
C GLU A 138 -13.82 2.41 -6.22
N ARG A 139 -13.47 3.03 -5.09
CA ARG A 139 -13.48 2.44 -3.76
C ARG A 139 -14.70 2.88 -2.98
N LEU A 140 -15.47 1.93 -2.46
CA LEU A 140 -16.57 2.20 -1.52
C LEU A 140 -15.98 2.58 -0.17
N ILE A 141 -16.36 3.72 0.41
CA ILE A 141 -15.70 4.24 1.60
C ILE A 141 -16.56 4.26 2.86
N ASP A 142 -17.89 4.33 2.74
CA ASP A 142 -18.77 4.27 3.89
C ASP A 142 -19.20 2.84 4.18
N ARG A 143 -18.85 2.32 5.35
CA ARG A 143 -19.19 0.96 5.82
C ARG A 143 -19.04 -0.11 4.73
N PRO A 144 -17.86 -0.27 4.12
CA PRO A 144 -17.69 -1.16 2.96
C PRO A 144 -18.04 -2.61 3.26
N HIS A 145 -18.05 -3.05 4.53
CA HIS A 145 -18.48 -4.39 4.95
C HIS A 145 -19.92 -4.71 4.58
N ARG A 146 -20.81 -3.71 4.47
CA ARG A 146 -22.21 -3.90 4.04
C ARG A 146 -22.34 -4.44 2.62
N PHE A 147 -21.33 -4.22 1.79
CA PHE A 147 -21.27 -4.68 0.40
C PHE A 147 -20.53 -6.03 0.26
N GLY A 148 -20.36 -6.76 1.37
CA GLY A 148 -19.72 -8.06 1.41
C GLY A 148 -18.25 -7.99 0.98
N LYS A 149 -17.86 -8.82 0.01
CA LYS A 149 -16.47 -8.83 -0.52
C LYS A 149 -16.20 -7.70 -1.51
N GLN A 150 -17.22 -7.01 -2.02
CA GLN A 150 -17.11 -5.99 -3.05
C GLN A 150 -16.77 -4.63 -2.44
N LYS A 151 -15.50 -4.43 -2.10
CA LYS A 151 -15.00 -3.15 -1.56
C LYS A 151 -14.65 -2.12 -2.65
N ALA A 152 -14.57 -2.55 -3.91
CA ALA A 152 -14.23 -1.71 -5.05
C ALA A 152 -15.00 -2.17 -6.30
N ARG A 153 -15.12 -1.28 -7.28
CA ARG A 153 -15.89 -1.52 -8.50
C ARG A 153 -15.21 -0.89 -9.70
N PHE A 154 -15.49 -1.44 -10.87
CA PHE A 154 -15.17 -0.83 -12.17
C PHE A 154 -16.43 -0.30 -12.82
N ALA A 155 -16.26 0.64 -13.76
CA ALA A 155 -17.34 1.10 -14.61
C ALA A 155 -17.94 -0.10 -15.37
N PRO A 156 -19.28 -0.27 -15.36
CA PRO A 156 -19.92 -1.37 -16.08
C PRO A 156 -19.60 -1.33 -17.57
N GLY A 157 -19.32 -2.50 -18.16
CA GLY A 157 -19.04 -2.64 -19.59
C GLY A 157 -17.68 -2.09 -20.06
N GLN A 158 -16.84 -1.59 -19.17
CA GLN A 158 -15.49 -1.13 -19.52
C GLN A 158 -14.45 -2.19 -19.21
N SER A 159 -13.44 -2.27 -20.07
CA SER A 159 -12.30 -3.16 -19.89
C SER A 159 -11.04 -2.36 -19.57
N TYR A 160 -10.28 -2.84 -18.60
CA TYR A 160 -8.92 -2.35 -18.28
C TYR A 160 -7.83 -3.35 -18.71
N ALA A 161 -8.21 -4.39 -19.42
CA ALA A 161 -7.25 -5.41 -19.90
C ALA A 161 -6.14 -4.79 -20.74
N GLY A 162 -4.91 -5.20 -20.48
CA GLY A 162 -3.73 -4.77 -21.22
C GLY A 162 -3.17 -3.40 -20.80
N VAL A 163 -3.83 -2.64 -19.94
CA VAL A 163 -3.34 -1.34 -19.48
C VAL A 163 -3.16 -1.31 -17.96
N TRP A 164 -2.31 -0.41 -17.50
CA TRP A 164 -2.19 -0.06 -16.10
C TRP A 164 -2.88 1.27 -15.77
N TRP A 165 -3.12 1.51 -14.50
CA TRP A 165 -3.36 2.83 -13.97
C TRP A 165 -2.02 3.48 -13.59
N ALA A 166 -1.82 4.72 -14.00
CA ALA A 166 -0.65 5.49 -13.65
C ALA A 166 -1.05 6.93 -13.33
N ALA A 167 -0.52 7.50 -12.25
CA ALA A 167 -0.62 8.94 -12.00
C ALA A 167 0.25 9.72 -13.01
N PRO A 168 -0.09 10.99 -13.35
CA PRO A 168 0.73 11.81 -14.24
C PRO A 168 2.19 11.92 -13.81
N ALA A 169 2.45 12.01 -12.49
CA ALA A 169 3.81 12.02 -11.95
C ALA A 169 4.59 10.73 -12.28
N ALA A 170 3.92 9.56 -12.24
CA ALA A 170 4.53 8.30 -12.65
C ALA A 170 4.83 8.27 -14.15
N LEU A 171 3.91 8.75 -14.98
CA LEU A 171 4.12 8.83 -16.44
C LEU A 171 5.32 9.73 -16.79
N THR A 172 5.47 10.85 -16.08
CA THR A 172 6.65 11.73 -16.24
C THR A 172 7.92 11.01 -15.77
N ALA A 173 7.90 10.40 -14.59
CA ALA A 173 9.05 9.69 -14.03
C ALA A 173 9.50 8.51 -14.93
N MET A 174 8.59 7.81 -15.58
CA MET A 174 8.89 6.70 -16.48
C MET A 174 9.81 7.07 -17.65
N GLN A 175 9.88 8.36 -18.02
CA GLN A 175 10.76 8.80 -19.10
C GLN A 175 12.25 8.58 -18.78
N THR A 176 12.61 8.57 -17.50
CA THR A 176 14.01 8.46 -17.05
C THR A 176 14.21 7.43 -15.93
N ALA A 177 13.14 6.88 -15.38
CA ALA A 177 13.23 5.92 -14.28
C ALA A 177 14.05 4.68 -14.68
N ARG A 178 14.93 4.24 -13.79
CA ARG A 178 15.66 2.96 -13.95
C ARG A 178 14.78 1.75 -13.62
N GLU A 179 13.75 1.95 -12.81
CA GLU A 179 12.83 0.92 -12.40
C GLU A 179 11.38 1.44 -12.46
N VAL A 180 10.47 0.56 -12.88
CA VAL A 180 9.03 0.78 -12.82
C VAL A 180 8.41 -0.32 -11.96
N TRP A 181 7.77 0.08 -10.86
CA TRP A 181 7.12 -0.82 -9.93
C TRP A 181 5.68 -1.09 -10.35
N ILE A 182 5.31 -2.35 -10.44
CA ILE A 182 3.98 -2.78 -10.87
C ILE A 182 3.31 -3.46 -9.68
N VAL A 183 2.31 -2.80 -9.10
CA VAL A 183 1.55 -3.28 -7.94
C VAL A 183 0.13 -3.67 -8.33
N GLU A 184 -0.59 -4.33 -7.42
CA GLU A 184 -1.95 -4.76 -7.68
C GLU A 184 -2.95 -3.60 -7.62
N GLY A 185 -2.94 -2.79 -6.57
CA GLY A 185 -3.93 -1.76 -6.30
C GLY A 185 -3.50 -0.32 -6.62
N ILE A 186 -4.46 0.56 -6.89
CA ILE A 186 -4.20 2.00 -7.09
C ILE A 186 -3.61 2.62 -5.81
N PHE A 187 -4.11 2.25 -4.64
CA PHE A 187 -3.59 2.80 -3.38
C PHE A 187 -2.16 2.34 -3.08
N ASP A 188 -1.79 1.15 -3.52
CA ASP A 188 -0.42 0.66 -3.43
C ASP A 188 0.51 1.46 -4.33
N ALA A 189 0.07 1.75 -5.57
CA ALA A 189 0.83 2.60 -6.48
C ALA A 189 1.01 4.02 -5.92
N ILE A 190 -0.04 4.61 -5.33
CA ILE A 190 0.04 5.92 -4.68
C ILE A 190 1.00 5.88 -3.49
N ALA A 191 0.96 4.82 -2.66
CA ALA A 191 1.87 4.66 -1.54
C ALA A 191 3.34 4.69 -1.97
N LEU A 192 3.70 3.93 -3.00
CA LEU A 192 5.05 3.93 -3.58
C LEU A 192 5.44 5.30 -4.17
N LEU A 193 4.52 5.96 -4.88
CA LEU A 193 4.75 7.29 -5.47
C LEU A 193 5.05 8.35 -4.40
N GLN A 194 4.39 8.28 -3.23
CA GLN A 194 4.64 9.23 -2.13
C GLN A 194 6.00 9.03 -1.46
N HIS A 195 6.66 7.91 -1.72
CA HIS A 195 8.05 7.66 -1.35
C HIS A 195 9.02 7.81 -2.53
N GLY A 196 8.62 8.53 -3.59
CA GLY A 196 9.48 8.86 -4.72
C GLY A 196 9.75 7.72 -5.71
N MET A 197 9.02 6.61 -5.61
CA MET A 197 9.18 5.46 -6.48
C MET A 197 8.28 5.58 -7.72
N CYS A 198 8.79 5.25 -8.91
CA CYS A 198 7.98 5.20 -10.13
C CYS A 198 7.09 3.96 -10.10
N ALA A 199 5.80 4.12 -9.81
CA ALA A 199 4.88 3.01 -9.60
C ALA A 199 3.57 3.15 -10.37
N VAL A 200 3.03 2.00 -10.81
CA VAL A 200 1.77 1.85 -11.53
C VAL A 200 0.96 0.68 -10.96
N SER A 201 -0.36 0.71 -11.15
CA SER A 201 -1.23 -0.39 -10.75
C SER A 201 -1.66 -1.22 -11.96
N ALA A 202 -1.45 -2.54 -11.90
CA ALA A 202 -2.01 -3.48 -12.86
C ALA A 202 -3.53 -3.72 -12.65
N MET A 203 -4.12 -3.14 -11.59
CA MET A 203 -5.52 -3.25 -11.18
C MET A 203 -5.93 -4.63 -10.64
N SER A 204 -5.11 -5.65 -10.81
CA SER A 204 -5.31 -7.01 -10.30
C SER A 204 -4.03 -7.82 -10.47
N SER A 205 -3.78 -8.80 -9.60
CA SER A 205 -2.60 -9.68 -9.68
C SER A 205 -2.54 -10.49 -10.98
N ASN A 206 -3.69 -10.87 -11.55
CA ASN A 206 -3.75 -11.63 -12.81
C ASN A 206 -3.69 -10.77 -14.08
N ALA A 207 -3.80 -9.45 -13.98
CA ALA A 207 -3.75 -8.55 -15.11
C ALA A 207 -2.31 -8.30 -15.54
N PHE A 208 -2.03 -8.51 -16.83
CA PHE A 208 -0.75 -8.17 -17.43
C PHE A 208 -0.94 -6.94 -18.33
N PRO A 209 -0.27 -5.82 -18.05
CA PRO A 209 -0.49 -4.56 -18.77
C PRO A 209 0.28 -4.50 -20.09
N GLU A 210 0.02 -5.43 -21.01
CA GLU A 210 0.80 -5.63 -22.24
C GLU A 210 0.82 -4.41 -23.14
N GLU A 211 -0.32 -3.74 -23.32
CA GLU A 211 -0.42 -2.53 -24.17
C GLU A 211 0.45 -1.41 -23.60
N SER A 212 0.32 -1.14 -22.29
CA SER A 212 1.12 -0.11 -21.63
C SER A 212 2.62 -0.43 -21.65
N LEU A 213 3.01 -1.70 -21.50
CA LEU A 213 4.41 -2.12 -21.60
C LEU A 213 4.95 -1.95 -23.03
N ARG A 214 4.16 -2.27 -24.06
CA ARG A 214 4.55 -2.04 -25.46
C ARG A 214 4.72 -0.55 -25.78
N GLU A 215 3.87 0.31 -25.22
CA GLU A 215 4.01 1.76 -25.37
C GLU A 215 5.26 2.28 -24.65
N LEU A 216 5.53 1.80 -23.42
CA LEU A 216 6.75 2.12 -22.70
C LEU A 216 8.00 1.68 -23.48
N ALA A 217 7.99 0.47 -24.04
CA ALA A 217 9.10 -0.05 -24.85
C ALA A 217 9.34 0.82 -26.10
N LYS A 218 8.28 1.27 -26.77
CA LYS A 218 8.40 2.19 -27.91
C LYS A 218 8.98 3.56 -27.50
N ALA A 219 8.57 4.08 -26.33
CA ALA A 219 9.04 5.37 -25.85
C ALA A 219 10.51 5.34 -25.37
N ARG A 220 10.99 4.19 -24.91
CA ARG A 220 12.31 4.02 -24.28
C ARG A 220 13.30 3.17 -25.07
N LEU A 221 13.09 2.94 -26.33
CA LEU A 221 13.77 2.06 -27.32
C LEU A 221 15.16 1.47 -26.94
N ALA A 222 16.07 2.26 -26.39
CA ALA A 222 17.46 1.85 -26.13
C ALA A 222 17.79 1.67 -24.63
N ASP A 223 16.90 2.07 -23.74
CA ASP A 223 17.14 2.07 -22.30
C ASP A 223 15.85 1.73 -21.53
N LEU A 224 15.45 0.45 -21.62
CA LEU A 224 14.26 -0.03 -20.94
C LEU A 224 14.48 -0.08 -19.42
N PRO A 225 13.50 0.36 -18.62
CA PRO A 225 13.58 0.22 -17.18
C PRO A 225 13.45 -1.25 -16.76
N THR A 226 14.05 -1.60 -15.64
CA THR A 226 13.75 -2.87 -14.98
C THR A 226 12.33 -2.80 -14.40
N LEU A 227 11.53 -3.82 -14.65
CA LEU A 227 10.21 -3.94 -14.04
C LEU A 227 10.30 -4.63 -12.68
N VAL A 228 9.71 -4.04 -11.64
CA VAL A 228 9.63 -4.66 -10.32
C VAL A 228 8.19 -5.08 -10.07
N TRP A 229 7.93 -6.39 -10.14
CA TRP A 229 6.61 -6.97 -9.86
C TRP A 229 6.39 -7.06 -8.35
N ALA A 230 5.64 -6.12 -7.83
CA ALA A 230 5.40 -5.92 -6.39
C ALA A 230 3.94 -6.23 -6.03
N LEU A 231 3.44 -7.37 -6.52
CA LEU A 231 2.09 -7.85 -6.29
C LEU A 231 1.89 -8.33 -4.85
N ASP A 232 0.65 -8.57 -4.45
CA ASP A 232 0.31 -9.09 -3.13
C ASP A 232 1.03 -10.42 -2.83
N ASN A 233 1.28 -10.70 -1.55
CA ASN A 233 1.98 -11.92 -1.15
C ASN A 233 1.00 -13.06 -0.80
N ASP A 234 0.13 -13.42 -1.75
CA ASP A 234 -0.67 -14.64 -1.67
C ASP A 234 -0.22 -15.67 -2.73
N PRO A 235 -0.62 -16.94 -2.61
CA PRO A 235 -0.18 -17.99 -3.56
C PRO A 235 -0.52 -17.69 -5.02
N GLY A 236 -1.67 -17.06 -5.28
CA GLY A 236 -2.10 -16.67 -6.61
C GLY A 236 -1.20 -15.59 -7.20
N ALA A 237 -0.97 -14.51 -6.44
CA ALA A 237 -0.12 -13.41 -6.85
C ALA A 237 1.33 -13.86 -7.11
N ARG A 238 1.88 -14.76 -6.28
CA ARG A 238 3.21 -15.34 -6.51
C ARG A 238 3.31 -16.11 -7.83
N ALA A 239 2.28 -16.90 -8.16
CA ALA A 239 2.23 -17.61 -9.44
C ALA A 239 2.14 -16.63 -10.63
N TYR A 240 1.36 -15.55 -10.51
CA TYR A 240 1.28 -14.51 -11.53
C TYR A 240 2.58 -13.73 -11.67
N THR A 241 3.32 -13.48 -10.61
CA THR A 241 4.64 -12.83 -10.67
C THR A 241 5.57 -13.59 -11.63
N HIS A 242 5.73 -14.90 -11.49
CA HIS A 242 6.53 -15.71 -12.41
C HIS A 242 6.04 -15.64 -13.86
N LYS A 243 4.72 -15.71 -14.05
CA LYS A 243 4.11 -15.62 -15.39
C LYS A 243 4.36 -14.27 -16.03
N HIS A 244 4.23 -13.18 -15.25
CA HIS A 244 4.41 -11.81 -15.73
C HIS A 244 5.87 -11.52 -16.08
N ILE A 245 6.83 -11.96 -15.26
CA ILE A 245 8.26 -11.87 -15.56
C ILE A 245 8.57 -12.54 -16.90
N LYS A 246 8.07 -13.76 -17.11
CA LYS A 246 8.27 -14.47 -18.38
C LYS A 246 7.66 -13.73 -19.58
N ARG A 247 6.47 -13.15 -19.42
CA ARG A 247 5.82 -12.35 -20.48
C ARG A 247 6.55 -11.05 -20.75
N ALA A 248 7.02 -10.37 -19.73
CA ALA A 248 7.77 -9.11 -19.84
C ALA A 248 9.11 -9.32 -20.54
N ALA A 249 9.80 -10.42 -20.26
CA ALA A 249 11.02 -10.81 -20.98
C ALA A 249 10.78 -10.99 -22.48
N GLY A 250 9.60 -11.51 -22.89
CA GLY A 250 9.18 -11.58 -24.28
C GLY A 250 8.95 -10.22 -24.96
N LEU A 251 8.83 -9.14 -24.18
CA LEU A 251 8.76 -7.75 -24.62
C LEU A 251 10.09 -7.01 -24.51
N GLY A 252 11.16 -7.67 -24.08
CA GLY A 252 12.50 -7.13 -23.94
C GLY A 252 12.83 -6.52 -22.57
N PHE A 253 11.92 -6.61 -21.59
CA PHE A 253 12.16 -6.05 -20.26
C PHE A 253 12.89 -7.02 -19.33
N ASP A 254 13.89 -6.51 -18.63
CA ASP A 254 14.37 -7.15 -17.42
C ASP A 254 13.35 -6.98 -16.28
N SER A 255 13.29 -7.97 -15.41
CA SER A 255 12.31 -7.99 -14.34
C SER A 255 12.88 -8.55 -13.05
N ARG A 256 12.45 -7.94 -11.95
CA ARG A 256 12.65 -8.40 -10.56
C ARG A 256 11.28 -8.56 -9.88
N ALA A 257 11.29 -9.08 -8.67
CA ALA A 257 10.10 -9.11 -7.84
C ALA A 257 10.36 -8.39 -6.50
N ALA A 258 9.28 -7.97 -5.85
CA ALA A 258 9.28 -7.52 -4.46
C ALA A 258 8.08 -8.14 -3.74
N GLN A 259 8.31 -8.71 -2.55
CA GLN A 259 7.25 -9.36 -1.77
C GLN A 259 7.23 -8.87 -0.34
N ILE A 260 6.10 -8.30 0.07
CA ILE A 260 5.90 -7.82 1.43
C ILE A 260 5.85 -8.99 2.41
N VAL A 261 6.52 -8.85 3.55
CA VAL A 261 6.45 -9.79 4.66
C VAL A 261 5.05 -9.74 5.27
N GLN A 262 4.37 -10.88 5.29
CA GLN A 262 3.10 -11.01 6.01
C GLN A 262 3.40 -11.21 7.50
N ARG A 263 2.91 -10.30 8.34
CA ARG A 263 3.13 -10.33 9.80
C ARG A 263 1.83 -10.63 10.52
N ASP A 264 1.93 -11.37 11.61
CA ASP A 264 0.80 -11.68 12.51
C ASP A 264 -0.42 -12.34 11.82
N GLY A 265 -0.19 -13.08 10.72
CA GLY A 265 -1.27 -13.72 9.97
C GLY A 265 -2.22 -12.76 9.24
N LYS A 266 -1.93 -11.45 9.23
CA LYS A 266 -2.70 -10.44 8.51
C LYS A 266 -2.10 -10.19 7.13
N LYS A 267 -2.97 -10.01 6.14
CA LYS A 267 -2.56 -9.53 4.83
C LYS A 267 -2.08 -8.09 4.97
N THR A 268 -0.85 -7.84 4.57
CA THR A 268 -0.20 -6.53 4.54
C THR A 268 0.02 -6.13 3.08
N ASP A 269 -0.37 -4.92 2.72
CA ASP A 269 -0.17 -4.32 1.39
C ASP A 269 0.82 -3.13 1.44
N TRP A 270 1.14 -2.52 0.30
CA TRP A 270 2.06 -1.38 0.23
C TRP A 270 1.51 -0.13 0.93
N ASN A 271 0.19 0.05 0.95
CA ASN A 271 -0.42 1.12 1.72
C ASN A 271 -0.27 0.88 3.23
N ASP A 272 -0.33 -0.36 3.71
CA ASP A 272 -0.07 -0.67 5.12
C ASP A 272 1.40 -0.37 5.50
N LEU A 273 2.37 -0.65 4.61
CA LEU A 273 3.77 -0.25 4.84
C LEU A 273 3.94 1.27 4.82
N HIS A 274 3.25 1.99 3.95
CA HIS A 274 3.22 3.45 3.95
C HIS A 274 2.70 4.00 5.30
N LEU A 275 1.55 3.51 5.77
CA LEU A 275 1.01 3.89 7.09
C LEU A 275 1.99 3.60 8.22
N ARG A 276 2.68 2.47 8.16
CA ARG A 276 3.73 2.09 9.11
C ARG A 276 4.91 3.05 9.09
N ALA A 277 5.37 3.43 7.90
CA ALA A 277 6.51 4.33 7.73
C ALA A 277 6.21 5.73 8.26
N ILE A 278 5.04 6.30 7.91
CA ILE A 278 4.66 7.63 8.38
C ILE A 278 4.36 7.70 9.89
N ALA A 279 4.09 6.56 10.54
CA ALA A 279 3.88 6.45 11.99
C ALA A 279 5.15 6.02 12.74
N SER A 280 6.27 5.82 12.03
CA SER A 280 7.53 5.35 12.64
C SER A 280 8.37 6.48 13.19
N ASP A 281 9.12 6.20 14.27
CA ASP A 281 10.22 7.02 14.79
C ASP A 281 11.48 6.88 13.92
N ASP A 282 11.58 5.76 13.19
CA ASP A 282 12.73 5.46 12.34
C ASP A 282 12.51 6.07 10.95
N PRO A 283 13.27 7.08 10.56
CA PRO A 283 13.17 7.69 9.24
C PRO A 283 13.51 6.71 8.11
N LYS A 284 14.21 5.61 8.41
CA LYS A 284 14.57 4.56 7.45
C LYS A 284 13.56 3.42 7.40
N GLN A 285 12.44 3.50 8.13
CA GLN A 285 11.46 2.41 8.19
C GLN A 285 11.00 1.97 6.80
N TRP A 286 10.72 2.93 5.91
CA TRP A 286 10.32 2.63 4.54
C TRP A 286 11.41 1.90 3.76
N ASP A 287 12.64 2.41 3.80
CA ASP A 287 13.77 1.81 3.08
C ASP A 287 14.07 0.39 3.59
N THR A 288 13.94 0.18 4.89
CA THR A 288 14.08 -1.15 5.51
C THR A 288 13.02 -2.12 5.00
N ASP A 289 11.73 -1.69 4.96
CA ASP A 289 10.63 -2.52 4.49
C ASP A 289 10.74 -2.82 2.99
N VAL A 290 11.16 -1.84 2.18
CA VAL A 290 11.39 -2.02 0.73
C VAL A 290 12.57 -2.97 0.47
N THR A 291 13.67 -2.82 1.22
CA THR A 291 14.84 -3.70 1.10
C THR A 291 14.48 -5.15 1.42
N GLU A 292 13.75 -5.38 2.50
CA GLU A 292 13.28 -6.71 2.86
C GLU A 292 12.30 -7.27 1.81
N ALA A 293 11.40 -6.45 1.27
CA ALA A 293 10.48 -6.88 0.22
C ALA A 293 11.22 -7.26 -1.08
N ARG A 294 12.25 -6.52 -1.46
CA ARG A 294 13.12 -6.85 -2.62
C ARG A 294 13.84 -8.17 -2.40
N TYR A 295 14.48 -8.34 -1.26
CA TYR A 295 15.17 -9.58 -0.92
C TYR A 295 14.24 -10.80 -1.04
N ARG A 296 13.04 -10.72 -0.49
CA ARG A 296 12.06 -11.81 -0.58
C ARG A 296 11.55 -12.02 -2.01
N GLY A 297 11.41 -10.96 -2.77
CA GLY A 297 11.07 -11.04 -4.19
C GLY A 297 12.18 -11.72 -5.00
N ASP A 298 13.44 -11.38 -4.77
CA ASP A 298 14.58 -12.00 -5.43
C ASP A 298 14.68 -13.49 -5.07
N LEU A 299 14.46 -13.85 -3.79
CA LEU A 299 14.37 -15.27 -3.39
C LEU A 299 13.23 -16.03 -4.08
N LEU A 300 12.08 -15.37 -4.30
CA LEU A 300 10.94 -15.97 -5.01
C LEU A 300 11.32 -16.34 -6.44
N VAL A 301 12.02 -15.45 -7.15
CA VAL A 301 12.30 -15.60 -8.58
C VAL A 301 13.67 -16.22 -8.88
N ALA A 302 14.46 -16.52 -7.85
CA ALA A 302 15.76 -17.18 -7.99
C ALA A 302 15.63 -18.53 -8.69
N ARG A 303 16.48 -18.76 -9.70
CA ARG A 303 16.37 -19.91 -10.62
C ARG A 303 16.93 -21.21 -10.06
N SER A 304 17.83 -21.12 -9.12
CA SER A 304 18.51 -22.28 -8.52
C SER A 304 18.63 -22.19 -7.01
N ALA A 305 18.91 -23.31 -6.36
CA ALA A 305 19.24 -23.35 -4.94
C ALA A 305 20.54 -22.57 -4.64
N VAL A 306 21.49 -22.56 -5.57
CA VAL A 306 22.74 -21.78 -5.45
C VAL A 306 22.43 -20.30 -5.44
N ASP A 307 21.62 -19.80 -6.40
CA ASP A 307 21.24 -18.38 -6.43
C ASP A 307 20.53 -17.96 -5.14
N LYS A 308 19.63 -18.80 -4.59
CA LYS A 308 18.98 -18.55 -3.31
C LYS A 308 19.99 -18.47 -2.16
N GLY A 309 20.95 -19.40 -2.14
CA GLY A 309 22.01 -19.41 -1.12
C GLY A 309 22.86 -18.16 -1.16
N LEU A 310 23.25 -17.69 -2.34
CA LEU A 310 24.00 -16.44 -2.53
C LEU A 310 23.21 -15.22 -2.05
N LEU A 311 21.94 -15.11 -2.44
CA LEU A 311 21.06 -14.03 -1.97
C LEU A 311 20.91 -14.00 -0.44
N MET A 312 20.76 -15.17 0.19
CA MET A 312 20.70 -15.28 1.65
C MET A 312 21.99 -14.85 2.31
N PHE A 313 23.13 -15.25 1.77
CA PHE A 313 24.45 -14.86 2.25
C PHE A 313 24.69 -13.34 2.15
N GLU A 314 24.37 -12.74 1.01
CA GLU A 314 24.51 -11.30 0.78
C GLU A 314 23.59 -10.47 1.69
N HIS A 315 22.35 -10.91 1.90
CA HIS A 315 21.38 -10.20 2.73
C HIS A 315 21.76 -10.19 4.21
N ASP A 316 22.15 -11.33 4.74
CA ASP A 316 22.48 -11.43 6.17
C ASP A 316 23.81 -10.74 6.53
N GLY A 317 24.66 -10.43 5.53
CA GLY A 317 25.94 -9.75 5.74
C GLY A 317 26.83 -10.46 6.74
N ARG A 318 26.62 -11.75 6.97
CA ARG A 318 27.25 -12.52 8.04
C ARG A 318 28.13 -13.60 7.47
N ASN A 319 29.32 -13.65 8.00
CA ASN A 319 30.29 -14.73 7.76
C ASN A 319 29.86 -16.09 8.39
N ASP A 320 28.68 -16.17 8.97
CA ASP A 320 28.24 -17.32 9.79
C ASP A 320 27.36 -18.30 9.03
N PHE A 321 27.11 -18.09 7.73
CA PHE A 321 26.36 -19.05 6.91
C PHE A 321 27.29 -20.10 6.35
N TRP A 322 27.24 -21.32 6.90
CA TRP A 322 27.89 -22.49 6.33
C TRP A 322 26.90 -23.21 5.41
N LEU A 323 27.14 -23.18 4.11
CA LEU A 323 26.46 -24.06 3.17
C LEU A 323 27.09 -25.47 3.31
N GLU A 324 26.46 -26.33 4.08
CA GLU A 324 26.80 -27.74 4.10
C GLU A 324 26.29 -28.38 2.80
N TYR A 325 27.19 -28.54 1.83
CA TYR A 325 26.92 -29.29 0.61
C TYR A 325 27.03 -30.77 0.91
N ARG A 326 25.90 -31.47 1.03
CA ARG A 326 25.88 -32.93 0.99
C ARG A 326 25.79 -33.37 -0.46
N SER A 327 26.93 -33.89 -0.99
CA SER A 327 27.02 -34.61 -2.26
C SER A 327 26.22 -35.91 -2.21
#